data_43c6645772b9bacf8c3f35c0a4a55d12
#
_entry.id   43c6645772b9bacf8c3f35c0a4a55d12
#
_cell.length_a   1.000
_cell.length_b   1.000
_cell.length_c   1.000
_cell.angle_alpha   90.00
_cell.angle_beta   90.00
_cell.angle_gamma   90.00
#
_symmetry.space_group_name_H-M   'P 1'
#
loop_
_entity.id
_entity.type
_entity.pdbx_description
1 polymer ?
#
loop_
_entity_poly.entity_id
_entity_poly.type
_entity_poly.pdbx_seq_one_letter_code
_entity_poly.pdbx_strand_id
1 'polypeptide(L)'
;MICNTEGKDALSHYRIDRMEQVEMNLERGRDFYSVESVDGLFEISKYLEEHPRMSYEEPVSATLLVDETLVEAVELEFRIISKMKAQDNIFRMRIVSTKTAICNWIINLTEYIRIETTSDPSIIELLCYRARCIIELYQKAQK
;
A
#
# COMPACT_ATOMS: atom_id res chain seq x y z
N MET A 1 -15.81 2.63 -2.80
CA MET A 1 -16.29 2.20 -4.13
C MET A 1 -15.10 2.06 -5.07
N ILE A 2 -15.02 0.96 -5.79
CA ILE A 2 -14.02 0.72 -6.85
C ILE A 2 -14.75 0.86 -8.17
N CYS A 3 -14.25 1.65 -9.09
CA CYS A 3 -14.85 1.85 -10.41
C CYS A 3 -13.77 2.23 -11.44
N ASN A 4 -14.14 2.18 -12.72
CA ASN A 4 -13.37 2.79 -13.80
C ASN A 4 -13.90 4.21 -14.06
N THR A 5 -13.01 5.16 -14.22
CA THR A 5 -13.33 6.55 -14.56
C THR A 5 -13.08 6.76 -16.04
N GLU A 6 -13.95 7.47 -16.73
CA GLU A 6 -13.78 7.81 -18.13
C GLU A 6 -12.41 8.43 -18.41
N GLY A 7 -11.76 7.97 -19.46
CA GLY A 7 -10.41 8.40 -19.84
C GLY A 7 -9.27 7.81 -19.01
N LYS A 8 -9.54 6.82 -18.14
CA LYS A 8 -8.53 6.08 -17.38
C LYS A 8 -8.59 4.59 -17.72
N ASP A 9 -7.43 3.97 -17.87
CA ASP A 9 -7.29 2.52 -18.12
C ASP A 9 -7.10 1.71 -16.83
N ALA A 10 -7.13 2.38 -15.67
CA ALA A 10 -7.00 1.77 -14.35
C ALA A 10 -8.25 1.96 -13.50
N LEU A 11 -8.41 1.08 -12.51
CA LEU A 11 -9.45 1.21 -11.49
C LEU A 11 -9.15 2.42 -10.58
N SER A 12 -10.20 3.09 -10.16
CA SER A 12 -10.14 4.23 -9.23
C SER A 12 -10.90 3.92 -7.95
N HIS A 13 -10.41 4.43 -6.82
CA HIS A 13 -11.05 4.29 -5.53
C HIS A 13 -11.73 5.59 -5.12
N TYR A 14 -12.98 5.51 -4.71
CA TYR A 14 -13.72 6.65 -4.20
C TYR A 14 -14.31 6.35 -2.83
N ARG A 15 -14.21 7.31 -1.93
CA ARG A 15 -14.89 7.28 -0.63
C ARG A 15 -16.34 7.69 -0.83
N ILE A 16 -17.27 6.78 -0.51
CA ILE A 16 -18.72 7.03 -0.67
C ILE A 16 -19.19 8.16 0.22
N ASP A 17 -18.62 8.28 1.43
CA ASP A 17 -18.92 9.34 2.40
C ASP A 17 -18.44 10.75 1.99
N ARG A 18 -17.72 10.87 0.87
CA ARG A 18 -17.25 12.14 0.30
C ARG A 18 -17.87 12.45 -1.06
N MET A 19 -18.84 11.67 -1.48
CA MET A 19 -19.55 11.91 -2.73
C MET A 19 -20.67 12.90 -2.51
N GLU A 20 -20.72 13.91 -3.34
CA GLU A 20 -21.79 14.90 -3.37
C GLU A 20 -22.42 14.89 -4.77
N GLN A 21 -23.70 15.23 -4.89
CA GLN A 21 -24.42 15.37 -6.15
C GLN A 21 -24.32 14.12 -7.06
N VAL A 22 -24.53 12.94 -6.46
CA VAL A 22 -24.50 11.69 -7.22
C VAL A 22 -25.79 11.58 -8.06
N GLU A 23 -25.63 11.56 -9.36
CA GLU A 23 -26.73 11.38 -10.32
C GLU A 23 -26.55 10.07 -11.09
N MET A 24 -27.66 9.43 -11.42
CA MET A 24 -27.65 8.24 -12.24
C MET A 24 -27.63 8.64 -13.72
N ASN A 25 -26.55 8.27 -14.42
CA ASN A 25 -26.50 8.42 -15.87
C ASN A 25 -27.35 7.32 -16.54
N LEU A 26 -28.11 7.68 -17.57
CA LEU A 26 -28.90 6.73 -18.37
C LEU A 26 -28.05 6.01 -19.43
N GLU A 27 -26.86 6.46 -19.68
CA GLU A 27 -25.92 5.79 -20.57
C GLU A 27 -25.42 4.46 -19.99
N ARG A 28 -25.26 3.47 -20.85
CA ARG A 28 -24.73 2.18 -20.45
C ARG A 28 -23.25 2.33 -20.06
N GLY A 29 -22.91 1.98 -18.82
CA GLY A 29 -21.51 1.98 -18.38
C GLY A 29 -20.65 1.00 -19.19
N ARG A 30 -19.35 1.24 -19.19
CA ARG A 30 -18.35 0.33 -19.75
C ARG A 30 -18.40 -1.01 -19.00
N ASP A 31 -18.18 -2.11 -19.71
CA ASP A 31 -18.05 -3.42 -19.09
C ASP A 31 -16.82 -3.42 -18.16
N PHE A 32 -17.02 -3.85 -16.93
CA PHE A 32 -15.97 -3.89 -15.91
C PHE A 32 -14.74 -4.70 -16.38
N TYR A 33 -14.97 -5.84 -17.02
CA TYR A 33 -13.90 -6.70 -17.53
C TYR A 33 -13.23 -6.19 -18.81
N SER A 34 -13.71 -5.10 -19.39
CA SER A 34 -13.04 -4.42 -20.51
C SER A 34 -11.99 -3.39 -20.07
N VAL A 35 -11.79 -3.20 -18.76
CA VAL A 35 -10.75 -2.33 -18.19
C VAL A 35 -9.43 -3.06 -18.21
N GLU A 36 -8.38 -2.49 -18.80
CA GLU A 36 -7.06 -3.12 -18.97
C GLU A 36 -6.45 -3.64 -17.65
N SER A 37 -6.68 -2.94 -16.55
CA SER A 37 -6.19 -3.34 -15.23
C SER A 37 -7.00 -4.47 -14.57
N VAL A 38 -8.06 -4.97 -15.23
CA VAL A 38 -8.89 -6.08 -14.75
C VAL A 38 -8.57 -7.31 -15.59
N ASP A 39 -7.65 -8.14 -15.12
CA ASP A 39 -7.26 -9.37 -15.78
C ASP A 39 -8.05 -10.57 -15.22
N GLY A 40 -8.76 -11.27 -16.11
CA GLY A 40 -9.46 -12.51 -15.80
C GLY A 40 -10.55 -12.40 -14.74
N LEU A 41 -10.54 -13.28 -13.75
CA LEU A 41 -11.47 -13.27 -12.62
C LEU A 41 -11.01 -12.24 -11.58
N PHE A 42 -11.68 -11.09 -11.55
CA PHE A 42 -11.41 -10.06 -10.55
C PHE A 42 -11.87 -10.51 -9.16
N GLU A 43 -10.90 -10.81 -8.30
CA GLU A 43 -11.13 -11.14 -6.89
C GLU A 43 -10.99 -9.87 -6.03
N ILE A 44 -12.12 -9.31 -5.61
CA ILE A 44 -12.14 -8.07 -4.82
C ILE A 44 -11.37 -8.19 -3.51
N SER A 45 -11.40 -9.35 -2.84
CA SER A 45 -10.66 -9.58 -1.60
C SER A 45 -9.16 -9.45 -1.80
N LYS A 46 -8.63 -10.12 -2.82
CA LYS A 46 -7.21 -10.05 -3.19
C LYS A 46 -6.80 -8.64 -3.58
N TYR A 47 -7.63 -7.98 -4.39
CA TYR A 47 -7.38 -6.60 -4.81
C TYR A 47 -7.29 -5.64 -3.60
N LEU A 48 -8.21 -5.76 -2.63
CA LEU A 48 -8.18 -4.92 -1.43
C LEU A 48 -6.99 -5.20 -0.52
N GLU A 49 -6.56 -6.46 -0.42
CA GLU A 49 -5.35 -6.85 0.32
C GLU A 49 -4.07 -6.25 -0.30
N GLU A 50 -4.02 -6.17 -1.62
CA GLU A 50 -2.87 -5.62 -2.36
C GLU A 50 -2.86 -4.09 -2.38
N HIS A 51 -4.02 -3.45 -2.19
CA HIS A 51 -4.20 -2.00 -2.22
C HIS A 51 -4.74 -1.44 -0.89
N PRO A 52 -4.02 -1.60 0.23
CA PRO A 52 -4.48 -1.12 1.52
C PRO A 52 -4.69 0.39 1.51
N ARG A 53 -5.71 0.85 2.25
CA ARG A 53 -6.06 2.28 2.37
C ARG A 53 -6.35 2.97 1.02
N MET A 54 -6.86 2.21 0.05
CA MET A 54 -7.25 2.73 -1.27
C MET A 54 -6.06 3.27 -2.10
N SER A 55 -4.88 2.69 -1.94
CA SER A 55 -3.72 3.02 -2.78
C SER A 55 -3.92 2.56 -4.23
N TYR A 56 -3.35 3.28 -5.19
CA TYR A 56 -3.53 3.01 -6.64
C TYR A 56 -2.25 2.51 -7.31
N GLU A 57 -1.16 2.40 -6.55
CA GLU A 57 0.13 1.99 -7.08
C GLU A 57 0.12 0.49 -7.37
N GLU A 58 0.92 0.06 -8.32
CA GLU A 58 1.18 -1.35 -8.55
C GLU A 58 1.72 -2.02 -7.29
N PRO A 59 1.21 -3.19 -6.92
CA PRO A 59 1.69 -3.93 -5.78
C PRO A 59 3.15 -4.36 -5.96
N VAL A 60 3.93 -4.21 -4.91
CA VAL A 60 5.33 -4.63 -4.84
C VAL A 60 5.55 -5.61 -3.70
N SER A 61 6.53 -6.49 -3.84
CA SER A 61 6.91 -7.39 -2.75
C SER A 61 8.08 -6.81 -1.96
N ALA A 62 8.00 -6.93 -0.63
CA ALA A 62 9.10 -6.59 0.25
C ALA A 62 9.27 -7.67 1.33
N THR A 63 10.51 -7.91 1.73
CA THR A 63 10.84 -8.71 2.91
C THR A 63 11.21 -7.76 4.02
N LEU A 64 10.45 -7.83 5.11
CA LEU A 64 10.63 -7.02 6.30
C LEU A 64 11.26 -7.84 7.41
N LEU A 65 12.13 -7.22 8.19
CA LEU A 65 12.53 -7.70 9.52
C LEU A 65 11.69 -6.93 10.53
N VAL A 66 10.88 -7.68 11.28
CA VAL A 66 9.82 -7.14 12.14
C VAL A 66 10.06 -7.63 13.57
N ASP A 67 10.02 -6.72 14.53
CA ASP A 67 10.03 -7.08 15.94
C ASP A 67 8.78 -7.90 16.30
N GLU A 68 8.91 -8.88 17.20
CA GLU A 68 7.85 -9.79 17.62
C GLU A 68 6.59 -9.05 18.08
N THR A 69 6.74 -7.91 18.71
CA THR A 69 5.63 -7.09 19.23
C THR A 69 4.75 -6.51 18.14
N LEU A 70 5.24 -6.42 16.90
CA LEU A 70 4.51 -5.85 15.77
C LEU A 70 4.05 -6.87 14.73
N VAL A 71 4.32 -8.15 14.93
CA VAL A 71 3.97 -9.21 13.98
C VAL A 71 2.48 -9.22 13.66
N GLU A 72 1.62 -9.22 14.68
CA GLU A 72 0.16 -9.21 14.49
C GLU A 72 -0.32 -7.95 13.74
N ALA A 73 0.26 -6.80 14.03
CA ALA A 73 -0.09 -5.55 13.38
C ALA A 73 0.30 -5.55 11.89
N VAL A 74 1.44 -6.16 11.53
CA VAL A 74 1.86 -6.37 10.14
C VAL A 74 0.91 -7.34 9.42
N GLU A 75 0.48 -8.42 10.09
CA GLU A 75 -0.47 -9.40 9.53
C GLU A 75 -1.86 -8.80 9.29
N LEU A 76 -2.27 -7.85 10.11
CA LEU A 76 -3.55 -7.13 9.92
C LEU A 76 -3.51 -6.09 8.80
N GLU A 77 -2.34 -5.48 8.55
CA GLU A 77 -2.21 -4.38 7.57
C GLU A 77 -1.86 -4.89 6.18
N PHE A 78 -1.08 -5.97 6.05
CA PHE A 78 -0.50 -6.39 4.79
C PHE A 78 -0.84 -7.84 4.43
N ARG A 79 -0.89 -8.11 3.12
CA ARG A 79 -0.93 -9.47 2.60
C ARG A 79 0.40 -10.19 2.84
N ILE A 80 0.39 -11.23 3.65
CA ILE A 80 1.57 -12.01 4.01
C ILE A 80 1.75 -13.17 3.03
N ILE A 81 2.94 -13.25 2.43
CA ILE A 81 3.35 -14.36 1.56
C ILE A 81 4.06 -15.45 2.36
N SER A 82 4.94 -15.04 3.27
CA SER A 82 5.64 -15.96 4.17
C SER A 82 6.05 -15.27 5.45
N LYS A 83 6.12 -16.05 6.55
CA LYS A 83 6.60 -15.62 7.85
C LYS A 83 7.53 -16.68 8.42
N MET A 84 8.71 -16.29 8.91
CA MET A 84 9.64 -17.16 9.61
C MET A 84 10.37 -16.41 10.72
N LYS A 85 10.72 -17.10 11.76
CA LYS A 85 11.56 -16.54 12.83
C LYS A 85 13.01 -16.42 12.33
N ALA A 86 13.58 -15.22 12.39
CA ALA A 86 14.94 -14.93 11.92
C ALA A 86 15.95 -14.92 13.07
N GLN A 87 15.57 -14.34 14.22
CA GLN A 87 16.34 -14.27 15.46
C GLN A 87 15.38 -14.29 16.65
N ASP A 88 15.86 -14.19 17.88
CA ASP A 88 15.03 -14.39 19.09
C ASP A 88 13.72 -13.58 19.08
N ASN A 89 13.77 -12.28 18.80
CA ASN A 89 12.57 -11.42 18.78
C ASN A 89 12.31 -10.81 17.39
N ILE A 90 12.93 -11.35 16.33
CA ILE A 90 12.79 -10.80 14.97
C ILE A 90 12.20 -11.85 14.04
N PHE A 91 11.16 -11.46 13.34
CA PHE A 91 10.53 -12.23 12.27
C PHE A 91 10.89 -11.65 10.91
N ARG A 92 11.22 -12.53 9.98
CA ARG A 92 11.32 -12.22 8.56
C ARG A 92 9.96 -12.46 7.93
N MET A 93 9.34 -11.40 7.41
CA MET A 93 8.02 -11.45 6.82
C MET A 93 8.08 -10.94 5.38
N ARG A 94 7.69 -11.78 4.43
CA ARG A 94 7.52 -11.35 3.04
C ARG A 94 6.09 -10.91 2.82
N ILE A 95 5.93 -9.66 2.41
CA ILE A 95 4.64 -9.01 2.20
C ILE A 95 4.46 -8.59 0.74
N VAL A 96 3.20 -8.38 0.35
CA VAL A 96 2.82 -7.67 -0.89
C VAL A 96 1.95 -6.50 -0.50
N SER A 97 2.28 -5.32 -1.00
CA SER A 97 1.51 -4.08 -0.82
C SER A 97 2.01 -3.01 -1.77
N THR A 98 1.41 -1.83 -1.72
CA THR A 98 1.92 -0.70 -2.51
C THR A 98 3.12 -0.04 -1.86
N LYS A 99 3.98 0.57 -2.68
CA LYS A 99 5.17 1.27 -2.22
C LYS A 99 4.86 2.32 -1.16
N THR A 100 3.84 3.15 -1.41
CA THR A 100 3.43 4.21 -0.47
C THR A 100 2.93 3.66 0.86
N ALA A 101 2.17 2.56 0.87
CA ALA A 101 1.69 1.94 2.10
C ALA A 101 2.85 1.40 2.94
N ILE A 102 3.79 0.67 2.32
CA ILE A 102 4.99 0.16 2.98
C ILE A 102 5.82 1.30 3.58
N CYS A 103 6.07 2.36 2.80
CA CYS A 103 6.84 3.52 3.28
C CYS A 103 6.16 4.24 4.47
N ASN A 104 4.85 4.43 4.41
CA ASN A 104 4.10 5.07 5.50
C ASN A 104 4.19 4.27 6.80
N TRP A 105 4.11 2.96 6.69
CA TRP A 105 4.20 2.07 7.84
C TRP A 105 5.60 2.10 8.47
N ILE A 106 6.63 1.95 7.66
CA ILE A 106 8.02 1.92 8.14
C ILE A 106 8.42 3.26 8.79
N ILE A 107 8.05 4.40 8.20
CA ILE A 107 8.37 5.71 8.79
C ILE A 107 7.78 5.87 10.20
N ASN A 108 6.59 5.33 10.44
CA ASN A 108 5.96 5.42 11.75
C ASN A 108 6.54 4.43 12.77
N LEU A 109 7.25 3.39 12.34
CA LEU A 109 7.67 2.25 13.16
C LEU A 109 9.14 1.87 12.91
N THR A 110 10.00 2.84 12.58
CA THR A 110 11.40 2.63 12.17
C THR A 110 12.27 1.89 13.18
N GLU A 111 11.94 1.95 14.47
CA GLU A 111 12.67 1.25 15.52
C GLU A 111 12.42 -0.27 15.52
N TYR A 112 11.27 -0.70 14.97
CA TYR A 112 10.77 -2.07 15.07
C TYR A 112 10.69 -2.81 13.73
N ILE A 113 10.78 -2.08 12.61
CA ILE A 113 10.65 -2.65 11.27
C ILE A 113 11.70 -2.07 10.34
N ARG A 114 12.32 -2.95 9.55
CA ARG A 114 13.23 -2.55 8.47
C ARG A 114 13.05 -3.41 7.23
N ILE A 115 13.30 -2.85 6.07
CA ILE A 115 13.33 -3.60 4.81
C ILE A 115 14.65 -4.37 4.71
N GLU A 116 14.57 -5.68 4.49
CA GLU A 116 15.72 -6.52 4.16
C GLU A 116 15.91 -6.59 2.63
N THR A 117 14.83 -6.83 1.88
CA THR A 117 14.83 -6.84 0.41
C THR A 117 13.50 -6.31 -0.14
N THR A 118 13.53 -5.83 -1.37
CA THR A 118 12.31 -5.37 -2.06
C THR A 118 12.42 -5.60 -3.57
N SER A 119 11.29 -5.83 -4.24
CA SER A 119 11.21 -5.90 -5.71
C SER A 119 11.30 -4.53 -6.38
N ASP A 120 11.07 -3.44 -5.64
CA ASP A 120 11.19 -2.05 -6.15
C ASP A 120 12.18 -1.25 -5.28
N PRO A 121 13.42 -1.06 -5.74
CA PRO A 121 14.42 -0.27 -5.01
C PRO A 121 14.01 1.18 -4.71
N SER A 122 13.09 1.75 -5.48
CA SER A 122 12.61 3.12 -5.27
C SER A 122 11.88 3.32 -3.94
N ILE A 123 11.49 2.23 -3.26
CA ILE A 123 10.98 2.27 -1.87
C ILE A 123 12.02 2.89 -0.93
N ILE A 124 13.27 2.47 -1.05
CA ILE A 124 14.37 2.97 -0.19
C ILE A 124 14.61 4.46 -0.46
N GLU A 125 14.59 4.86 -1.73
CA GLU A 125 14.73 6.28 -2.11
C GLU A 125 13.60 7.13 -1.53
N LEU A 126 12.35 6.65 -1.61
CA LEU A 126 11.18 7.33 -1.06
C LEU A 126 11.25 7.43 0.47
N LEU A 127 11.69 6.38 1.18
CA LEU A 127 11.90 6.40 2.62
C LEU A 127 12.96 7.43 3.01
N CYS A 128 14.11 7.43 2.34
CA CYS A 128 15.19 8.40 2.58
C CYS A 128 14.72 9.84 2.31
N TYR A 129 13.98 10.06 1.24
CA TYR A 129 13.42 11.38 0.92
C TYR A 129 12.48 11.86 2.04
N ARG A 130 11.52 11.04 2.46
CA ARG A 130 10.56 11.39 3.52
C ARG A 130 11.23 11.65 4.86
N ALA A 131 12.23 10.83 5.23
CA ALA A 131 13.01 11.04 6.45
C ALA A 131 13.73 12.39 6.43
N ARG A 132 14.35 12.78 5.31
CA ARG A 132 14.97 14.11 5.14
C ARG A 132 13.95 15.22 5.30
N CYS A 133 12.79 15.12 4.66
CA CYS A 133 11.73 16.13 4.81
C CYS A 133 11.30 16.32 6.27
N ILE A 134 11.17 15.24 7.02
CA ILE A 134 10.84 15.29 8.45
C ILE A 134 11.95 16.02 9.21
N ILE A 135 13.21 15.63 9.03
CA ILE A 135 14.34 16.25 9.70
C ILE A 135 14.41 17.75 9.39
N GLU A 136 14.27 18.15 8.13
CA GLU A 136 14.32 19.57 7.71
C GLU A 136 13.20 20.40 8.33
N LEU A 137 11.97 19.83 8.43
CA LEU A 137 10.84 20.52 9.07
C LEU A 137 11.13 20.83 10.54
N TYR A 138 11.63 19.85 11.28
CA TYR A 138 11.90 20.03 12.72
C TYR A 138 13.15 20.88 12.98
N GLN A 139 14.16 20.83 12.14
CA GLN A 139 15.32 21.73 12.24
C GLN A 139 14.98 23.20 11.98
N LYS A 140 14.03 23.48 11.06
CA LYS A 140 13.53 24.84 10.81
C LYS A 140 12.68 25.38 11.95
N ALA A 141 11.97 24.51 12.67
CA ALA A 141 11.11 24.90 13.79
C ALA A 141 11.91 25.24 15.07
N GLN A 142 13.21 24.89 15.12
CA GLN A 142 14.09 25.17 16.27
C GLN A 142 14.89 26.48 16.13
N LYS A 143 14.74 27.20 15.03
CA LYS A 143 15.33 28.53 14.76
C LYS A 143 14.29 29.63 14.93
#